data_b8727b24dae699e7409030e35397fc0c
#
_entry.id   b8727b24dae699e7409030e35397fc0c
#
_cell.length_a   1.000
_cell.length_b   1.000
_cell.length_c   1.000
_cell.angle_alpha   90.00
_cell.angle_beta   90.00
_cell.angle_gamma   90.00
#
_symmetry.space_group_name_H-M   'P 1'
#
loop_
_entity.id
_entity.type
_entity.pdbx_description
1 polymer ?
#
loop_
_entity_poly.entity_id
_entity_poly.type
_entity_poly.pdbx_seq_one_letter_code
_entity_poly.pdbx_strand_id
1 'polypeptide(L)'
;MKLLKLILLYLFLISPVQADTIYELIKIPNLEIYNLKTENKLRYLNAKQAFTIGVDNNINCFKSSKQDLDKKYKIIEKNLNRYSQNFLKKINLKYIVMCEDLSISGINTAGIPDNVMKTLIVDIKFNDRYFERVLHHEVFHIINDSFKDIFNQQIWSSFNPKEFNYAECSTCTKKIGLETYSKTAGFITEYSQSTASEDMAEVFSHLIYGNLPENIDPILKKKIEFIKKGLLKIDENFILWLKR
;
A
#
# COMPACT_ATOMS: atom_id res chain seq x y z
N MET A 1 44.09 -32.35 18.35
CA MET A 1 43.05 -32.69 17.39
C MET A 1 41.60 -32.36 17.83
N LYS A 2 41.27 -32.18 19.12
CA LYS A 2 39.91 -31.87 19.59
C LYS A 2 39.54 -30.37 19.49
N LEU A 3 40.51 -29.45 19.52
CA LEU A 3 40.25 -28.00 19.48
C LEU A 3 39.90 -27.50 18.06
N LEU A 4 40.41 -28.14 17.03
CA LEU A 4 40.16 -27.76 15.62
C LEU A 4 38.73 -28.10 15.14
N LYS A 5 38.09 -29.11 15.76
CA LYS A 5 36.70 -29.49 15.45
C LYS A 5 35.66 -28.55 16.06
N LEU A 6 35.99 -27.84 17.15
CA LEU A 6 35.07 -26.89 17.77
C LEU A 6 35.00 -25.57 17.02
N ILE A 7 36.09 -25.14 16.38
CA ILE A 7 36.11 -23.89 15.58
C ILE A 7 35.35 -24.04 14.28
N LEU A 8 35.36 -25.24 13.66
CA LEU A 8 34.56 -25.48 12.44
C LEU A 8 33.04 -25.52 12.68
N LEU A 9 32.60 -25.85 13.90
CA LEU A 9 31.16 -25.89 14.23
C LEU A 9 30.55 -24.50 14.46
N TYR A 10 31.38 -23.50 14.85
CA TYR A 10 30.93 -22.13 15.09
C TYR A 10 30.79 -21.29 13.81
N LEU A 11 31.44 -21.69 12.72
CA LEU A 11 31.36 -21.01 11.41
C LEU A 11 30.08 -21.31 10.62
N PHE A 12 29.29 -22.33 11.04
CA PHE A 12 28.02 -22.69 10.39
C PHE A 12 26.78 -22.04 10.99
N LEU A 13 26.91 -21.20 12.03
CA LEU A 13 25.80 -20.53 12.68
C LEU A 13 25.61 -19.05 12.25
N ILE A 14 26.39 -18.58 11.28
CA ILE A 14 26.12 -17.27 10.65
C ILE A 14 25.09 -17.51 9.57
N SER A 15 23.82 -17.48 9.95
CA SER A 15 22.70 -17.53 9.03
C SER A 15 22.81 -16.36 8.03
N PRO A 16 22.76 -16.59 6.72
CA PRO A 16 22.72 -15.52 5.72
C PRO A 16 21.32 -14.93 5.67
N VAL A 17 20.95 -14.10 6.67
CA VAL A 17 19.59 -13.49 6.74
C VAL A 17 19.48 -12.22 5.88
N GLN A 18 20.52 -11.79 5.17
CA GLN A 18 20.52 -10.52 4.44
C GLN A 18 20.54 -10.60 2.91
N ALA A 19 20.73 -11.77 2.32
CA ALA A 19 20.85 -11.89 0.85
C ALA A 19 19.52 -11.73 0.09
N ASP A 20 18.40 -12.22 0.64
CA ASP A 20 17.13 -12.29 -0.08
C ASP A 20 16.50 -10.92 -0.38
N THR A 21 16.68 -9.94 0.51
CA THR A 21 16.03 -8.63 0.38
C THR A 21 16.68 -7.74 -0.68
N ILE A 22 17.98 -7.87 -0.89
CA ILE A 22 18.71 -7.15 -1.96
C ILE A 22 18.41 -7.79 -3.31
N TYR A 23 18.25 -9.10 -3.36
CA TYR A 23 17.97 -9.85 -4.58
C TYR A 23 16.60 -9.49 -5.18
N GLU A 24 15.58 -9.27 -4.36
CA GLU A 24 14.24 -8.89 -4.83
C GLU A 24 14.19 -7.47 -5.39
N LEU A 25 14.94 -6.52 -4.80
CA LEU A 25 15.05 -5.16 -5.35
C LEU A 25 15.78 -5.11 -6.71
N ILE A 26 16.66 -6.08 -6.98
CA ILE A 26 17.38 -6.20 -8.28
C ILE A 26 16.40 -6.51 -9.43
N LYS A 27 15.20 -7.01 -9.15
CA LYS A 27 14.17 -7.24 -10.17
C LYS A 27 13.64 -5.95 -10.80
N ILE A 28 13.75 -4.82 -10.11
CA ILE A 28 13.46 -3.50 -10.69
C ILE A 28 14.79 -2.87 -11.10
N PRO A 29 15.09 -2.80 -12.40
CA PRO A 29 16.37 -2.32 -12.87
C PRO A 29 16.52 -0.79 -12.66
N ASN A 30 17.76 -0.34 -12.50
CA ASN A 30 18.12 1.08 -12.52
C ASN A 30 17.46 1.94 -11.41
N LEU A 31 17.27 1.38 -10.22
CA LEU A 31 16.89 2.16 -9.05
C LEU A 31 18.09 2.87 -8.44
N GLU A 32 17.87 4.11 -8.03
CA GLU A 32 18.82 4.91 -7.25
C GLU A 32 18.27 5.12 -5.83
N ILE A 33 19.16 5.08 -4.86
CA ILE A 33 18.82 5.41 -3.47
C ILE A 33 18.53 6.92 -3.40
N TYR A 34 17.30 7.26 -2.99
CA TYR A 34 16.94 8.65 -2.72
C TYR A 34 17.12 8.98 -1.23
N ASN A 35 16.53 8.20 -0.32
CA ASN A 35 16.73 8.36 1.11
C ASN A 35 16.60 7.00 1.84
N LEU A 36 17.61 6.66 2.65
CA LEU A 36 17.64 5.46 3.51
C LEU A 36 17.52 5.78 5.00
N LYS A 37 17.70 7.06 5.39
CA LYS A 37 17.74 7.50 6.79
C LYS A 37 16.44 8.21 7.15
N THR A 38 15.34 7.46 7.26
CA THR A 38 14.02 7.99 7.57
C THR A 38 13.56 7.59 8.98
N GLU A 39 12.69 8.39 9.59
CA GLU A 39 12.16 8.13 10.93
C GLU A 39 11.41 6.80 11.01
N ASN A 40 10.61 6.49 9.99
CA ASN A 40 9.81 5.27 9.90
C ASN A 40 10.58 4.05 9.37
N LYS A 41 11.89 4.21 9.05
CA LYS A 41 12.78 3.17 8.50
C LYS A 41 12.38 2.66 7.11
N LEU A 42 11.45 3.31 6.41
CA LEU A 42 11.23 3.05 5.00
C LEU A 42 12.44 3.52 4.19
N ARG A 43 12.70 2.83 3.11
CA ARG A 43 13.78 3.14 2.16
C ARG A 43 13.17 3.66 0.88
N TYR A 44 13.54 4.87 0.50
CA TYR A 44 13.03 5.54 -0.69
C TYR A 44 14.02 5.41 -1.83
N LEU A 45 13.52 4.95 -2.96
CA LEU A 45 14.26 4.69 -4.18
C LEU A 45 13.57 5.43 -5.33
N ASN A 46 14.33 5.89 -6.29
CA ASN A 46 13.78 6.51 -7.49
C ASN A 46 14.24 5.79 -8.75
N ALA A 47 13.39 5.79 -9.78
CA ALA A 47 13.70 5.23 -11.07
C ALA A 47 14.62 6.17 -11.85
N LYS A 48 15.84 5.72 -12.17
CA LYS A 48 16.80 6.44 -13.03
C LYS A 48 16.50 6.31 -14.52
N GLN A 49 15.83 5.22 -14.88
CA GLN A 49 15.42 4.89 -16.23
C GLN A 49 14.03 4.27 -16.18
N ALA A 50 13.35 4.26 -17.32
CA ALA A 50 12.12 3.51 -17.43
C ALA A 50 12.36 2.02 -17.15
N PHE A 51 11.40 1.38 -16.53
CA PHE A 51 11.42 -0.06 -16.29
C PHE A 51 10.09 -0.70 -16.62
N THR A 52 10.16 -1.98 -16.94
CA THR A 52 9.01 -2.85 -17.19
C THR A 52 9.16 -4.09 -16.35
N ILE A 53 8.15 -4.43 -15.55
CA ILE A 53 8.13 -5.58 -14.62
C ILE A 53 6.73 -6.19 -14.57
N GLY A 54 6.54 -7.17 -13.70
CA GLY A 54 5.27 -7.85 -13.48
C GLY A 54 5.09 -9.07 -14.39
N VAL A 55 3.91 -9.69 -14.31
CA VAL A 55 3.55 -10.84 -15.15
C VAL A 55 3.41 -10.35 -16.59
N ASP A 56 4.10 -11.01 -17.52
CA ASP A 56 4.13 -10.64 -18.94
C ASP A 56 4.55 -9.19 -19.20
N ASN A 57 5.39 -8.61 -18.32
CA ASN A 57 5.86 -7.22 -18.44
C ASN A 57 4.71 -6.20 -18.50
N ASN A 58 3.68 -6.42 -17.72
CA ASN A 58 2.46 -5.60 -17.76
C ASN A 58 2.52 -4.32 -16.90
N ILE A 59 3.56 -4.14 -16.08
CA ILE A 59 3.77 -2.93 -15.26
C ILE A 59 4.85 -2.08 -15.89
N ASN A 60 4.54 -0.84 -16.22
CA ASN A 60 5.48 0.11 -16.80
C ASN A 60 5.57 1.35 -15.92
N CYS A 61 6.79 1.87 -15.77
CA CYS A 61 7.03 3.15 -15.10
C CYS A 61 8.23 3.86 -15.72
N PHE A 62 8.18 5.18 -15.73
CA PHE A 62 9.20 6.01 -16.35
C PHE A 62 10.15 6.62 -15.31
N LYS A 63 11.26 7.12 -15.81
CA LYS A 63 12.26 7.85 -15.03
C LYS A 63 11.64 9.06 -14.35
N SER A 64 11.92 9.24 -13.05
CA SER A 64 11.51 10.43 -12.31
C SER A 64 12.38 11.66 -12.62
N SER A 65 11.72 12.80 -12.86
CA SER A 65 12.39 14.09 -12.90
C SER A 65 12.79 14.52 -11.48
N LYS A 66 13.93 15.18 -11.32
CA LYS A 66 14.39 15.61 -9.99
C LYS A 66 13.42 16.59 -9.33
N GLN A 67 12.84 17.51 -10.08
CA GLN A 67 11.95 18.55 -9.56
C GLN A 67 10.65 17.94 -9.01
N ASP A 68 10.02 17.02 -9.74
CA ASP A 68 8.78 16.36 -9.32
C ASP A 68 9.05 15.41 -8.16
N LEU A 69 10.18 14.71 -8.20
CA LEU A 69 10.62 13.81 -7.14
C LEU A 69 10.78 14.55 -5.80
N ASP A 70 11.50 15.68 -5.75
CA ASP A 70 11.73 16.46 -4.53
C ASP A 70 10.42 17.01 -3.95
N LYS A 71 9.48 17.42 -4.81
CA LYS A 71 8.14 17.88 -4.42
C LYS A 71 7.31 16.75 -3.81
N LYS A 72 7.18 15.64 -4.54
CA LYS A 72 6.31 14.51 -4.14
C LYS A 72 6.90 13.72 -2.97
N TYR A 73 8.20 13.56 -2.88
CA TYR A 73 8.86 12.89 -1.77
C TYR A 73 8.41 13.46 -0.41
N LYS A 74 8.37 14.78 -0.26
CA LYS A 74 7.93 15.43 0.99
C LYS A 74 6.49 15.05 1.38
N ILE A 75 5.61 14.94 0.38
CA ILE A 75 4.22 14.53 0.59
C ILE A 75 4.16 13.05 0.99
N ILE A 76 4.90 12.20 0.28
CA ILE A 76 4.95 10.76 0.56
C ILE A 76 5.49 10.50 1.96
N GLU A 77 6.64 11.10 2.30
CA GLU A 77 7.28 10.95 3.61
C GLU A 77 6.36 11.41 4.75
N LYS A 78 5.76 12.60 4.64
CA LYS A 78 4.80 13.14 5.60
C LYS A 78 3.64 12.16 5.87
N ASN A 79 3.06 11.60 4.83
CA ASN A 79 1.92 10.68 4.95
C ASN A 79 2.33 9.32 5.51
N LEU A 80 3.46 8.77 5.06
CA LEU A 80 3.96 7.48 5.54
C LEU A 80 4.55 7.55 6.95
N ASN A 81 5.00 8.70 7.42
CA ASN A 81 5.40 8.92 8.81
C ASN A 81 4.22 8.87 9.81
N ARG A 82 2.98 8.84 9.33
CA ARG A 82 1.82 8.54 10.17
C ARG A 82 1.82 7.09 10.68
N TYR A 83 2.54 6.19 10.03
CA TYR A 83 2.64 4.79 10.43
C TYR A 83 3.88 4.57 11.29
N SER A 84 3.72 3.91 12.44
CA SER A 84 4.87 3.56 13.28
C SER A 84 5.79 2.57 12.57
N GLN A 85 7.08 2.62 12.87
CA GLN A 85 8.06 1.66 12.36
C GLN A 85 7.63 0.22 12.63
N ASN A 86 7.08 -0.06 13.82
CA ASN A 86 6.63 -1.38 14.21
C ASN A 86 5.45 -1.85 13.33
N PHE A 87 4.50 -0.95 13.05
CA PHE A 87 3.37 -1.26 12.17
C PHE A 87 3.83 -1.55 10.74
N LEU A 88 4.69 -0.70 10.17
CA LEU A 88 5.24 -0.90 8.82
C LEU A 88 5.99 -2.23 8.69
N LYS A 89 6.72 -2.64 9.74
CA LYS A 89 7.36 -3.95 9.81
C LYS A 89 6.33 -5.09 9.83
N LYS A 90 5.25 -4.96 10.62
CA LYS A 90 4.19 -5.97 10.70
C LYS A 90 3.47 -6.19 9.37
N ILE A 91 3.20 -5.13 8.62
CA ILE A 91 2.59 -5.20 7.29
C ILE A 91 3.58 -5.53 6.17
N ASN A 92 4.85 -5.76 6.50
CA ASN A 92 5.90 -6.12 5.56
C ASN A 92 6.24 -5.05 4.50
N LEU A 93 5.98 -3.75 4.77
CA LEU A 93 6.39 -2.66 3.90
C LEU A 93 7.79 -2.16 4.26
N LYS A 94 8.70 -2.08 3.29
CA LYS A 94 10.09 -1.67 3.50
C LYS A 94 10.60 -0.66 2.48
N TYR A 95 10.14 -0.74 1.24
CA TYR A 95 10.64 0.05 0.13
C TYR A 95 9.53 0.87 -0.52
N ILE A 96 9.84 2.11 -0.84
CA ILE A 96 9.00 2.98 -1.68
C ILE A 96 9.80 3.27 -2.95
N VAL A 97 9.27 2.89 -4.09
CA VAL A 97 9.85 3.17 -5.41
C VAL A 97 9.06 4.29 -6.06
N MET A 98 9.72 5.38 -6.36
CA MET A 98 9.13 6.58 -6.97
C MET A 98 9.49 6.64 -8.45
N CYS A 99 8.50 6.75 -9.31
CA CYS A 99 8.64 6.82 -10.76
C CYS A 99 7.51 7.66 -11.36
N GLU A 100 7.51 7.90 -12.66
CA GLU A 100 6.49 8.71 -13.35
C GLU A 100 5.67 7.85 -14.30
N ASP A 101 4.39 8.23 -14.49
CA ASP A 101 3.46 7.61 -15.45
C ASP A 101 3.36 6.10 -15.26
N LEU A 102 3.14 5.68 -14.00
CA LEU A 102 2.97 4.28 -13.64
C LEU A 102 1.70 3.71 -14.25
N SER A 103 1.82 2.56 -14.89
CA SER A 103 0.69 1.86 -15.48
C SER A 103 0.76 0.36 -15.29
N ILE A 104 -0.40 -0.29 -15.24
CA ILE A 104 -0.56 -1.74 -15.27
C ILE A 104 -1.50 -2.13 -16.42
N SER A 105 -1.03 -3.00 -17.31
CA SER A 105 -1.78 -3.40 -18.51
C SER A 105 -2.29 -2.20 -19.34
N GLY A 106 -1.51 -1.12 -19.39
CA GLY A 106 -1.86 0.12 -20.10
C GLY A 106 -2.82 1.06 -19.36
N ILE A 107 -3.22 0.73 -18.14
CA ILE A 107 -4.09 1.56 -17.30
C ILE A 107 -3.21 2.32 -16.29
N ASN A 108 -3.29 3.66 -16.31
CA ASN A 108 -2.57 4.49 -15.35
C ASN A 108 -3.07 4.25 -13.93
N THR A 109 -2.14 4.13 -12.98
CA THR A 109 -2.44 3.92 -11.56
C THR A 109 -1.56 4.79 -10.68
N ALA A 110 -2.03 5.12 -9.50
CA ALA A 110 -1.29 5.93 -8.53
C ALA A 110 -0.20 5.14 -7.80
N GLY A 111 -0.42 3.83 -7.63
CA GLY A 111 0.54 2.96 -6.97
C GLY A 111 0.31 1.50 -7.31
N ILE A 112 1.33 0.69 -7.04
CA ILE A 112 1.26 -0.77 -7.15
C ILE A 112 1.94 -1.34 -5.91
N PRO A 113 1.17 -1.95 -4.99
CA PRO A 113 1.69 -2.63 -3.83
C PRO A 113 2.21 -4.03 -4.21
N ASP A 114 3.34 -4.43 -3.65
CA ASP A 114 3.88 -5.78 -3.77
C ASP A 114 4.38 -6.28 -2.40
N ASN A 115 3.61 -7.14 -1.78
CA ASN A 115 3.92 -7.69 -0.47
C ASN A 115 5.13 -8.65 -0.50
N VAL A 116 5.36 -9.36 -1.61
CA VAL A 116 6.51 -10.25 -1.78
C VAL A 116 7.80 -9.44 -1.83
N MET A 117 7.83 -8.38 -2.63
CA MET A 117 8.95 -7.46 -2.74
C MET A 117 9.03 -6.47 -1.57
N LYS A 118 8.05 -6.44 -0.66
CA LYS A 118 7.97 -5.48 0.47
C LYS A 118 7.98 -4.03 0.00
N THR A 119 7.37 -3.77 -1.14
CA THR A 119 7.53 -2.55 -1.92
C THR A 119 6.17 -1.94 -2.25
N LEU A 120 6.12 -0.62 -2.23
CA LEU A 120 5.08 0.17 -2.86
C LEU A 120 5.73 1.00 -3.96
N ILE A 121 5.32 0.79 -5.21
CA ILE A 121 5.69 1.64 -6.34
C ILE A 121 4.66 2.77 -6.41
N VAL A 122 5.11 4.01 -6.57
CA VAL A 122 4.26 5.21 -6.52
C VAL A 122 4.48 6.07 -7.75
N ASP A 123 3.41 6.46 -8.42
CA ASP A 123 3.44 7.44 -9.50
C ASP A 123 3.51 8.86 -8.95
N ILE A 124 4.66 9.52 -9.07
CA ILE A 124 4.84 10.89 -8.60
C ILE A 124 4.16 11.95 -9.50
N LYS A 125 3.63 11.56 -10.66
CA LYS A 125 2.79 12.42 -11.54
C LYS A 125 1.31 12.29 -11.29
N PHE A 126 0.89 11.34 -10.46
CA PHE A 126 -0.53 11.17 -10.16
C PHE A 126 -1.16 12.46 -9.62
N ASN A 127 -2.45 12.64 -9.90
CA ASN A 127 -3.21 13.85 -9.62
C ASN A 127 -3.09 14.30 -8.15
N ASP A 128 -2.56 15.51 -7.93
CA ASP A 128 -2.29 16.09 -6.60
C ASP A 128 -3.54 16.12 -5.70
N ARG A 129 -4.75 16.28 -6.25
CA ARG A 129 -6.00 16.34 -5.49
C ARG A 129 -6.29 15.07 -4.71
N TYR A 130 -5.91 13.91 -5.25
CA TYR A 130 -6.21 12.61 -4.65
C TYR A 130 -4.99 11.93 -4.07
N PHE A 131 -3.79 12.43 -4.39
CA PHE A 131 -2.52 11.73 -4.17
C PHE A 131 -2.31 11.28 -2.72
N GLU A 132 -2.49 12.19 -1.75
CA GLU A 132 -2.27 11.86 -0.33
C GLU A 132 -3.22 10.74 0.14
N ARG A 133 -4.48 10.79 -0.25
CA ARG A 133 -5.48 9.78 0.10
C ARG A 133 -5.18 8.44 -0.58
N VAL A 134 -4.88 8.48 -1.88
CA VAL A 134 -4.60 7.26 -2.66
C VAL A 134 -3.32 6.57 -2.16
N LEU A 135 -2.34 7.31 -1.66
CA LEU A 135 -1.17 6.70 -1.02
C LEU A 135 -1.57 5.79 0.16
N HIS A 136 -2.53 6.21 0.98
CA HIS A 136 -3.07 5.37 2.06
C HIS A 136 -3.91 4.20 1.52
N HIS A 137 -4.61 4.39 0.41
CA HIS A 137 -5.34 3.33 -0.28
C HIS A 137 -4.39 2.18 -0.66
N GLU A 138 -3.26 2.49 -1.29
CA GLU A 138 -2.26 1.50 -1.68
C GLU A 138 -1.59 0.82 -0.47
N VAL A 139 -1.37 1.56 0.62
CA VAL A 139 -0.88 0.97 1.87
C VAL A 139 -1.89 -0.05 2.40
N PHE A 140 -3.21 0.16 2.22
CA PHE A 140 -4.20 -0.81 2.67
C PHE A 140 -4.12 -2.13 1.90
N HIS A 141 -3.83 -2.11 0.61
CA HIS A 141 -3.64 -3.36 -0.13
C HIS A 141 -2.50 -4.20 0.45
N ILE A 142 -1.40 -3.57 0.89
CA ILE A 142 -0.30 -4.27 1.59
C ILE A 142 -0.78 -4.82 2.93
N ILE A 143 -1.58 -4.05 3.70
CA ILE A 143 -2.19 -4.51 4.95
C ILE A 143 -3.08 -5.72 4.69
N ASN A 144 -3.98 -5.62 3.71
CA ASN A 144 -4.93 -6.68 3.37
C ASN A 144 -4.22 -7.96 2.92
N ASP A 145 -3.18 -7.85 2.10
CA ASP A 145 -2.38 -8.99 1.66
C ASP A 145 -1.63 -9.68 2.81
N SER A 146 -1.16 -8.90 3.78
CA SER A 146 -0.47 -9.42 4.97
C SER A 146 -1.43 -10.04 5.99
N PHE A 147 -2.72 -9.65 5.99
CA PHE A 147 -3.70 -10.01 7.03
C PHE A 147 -5.08 -10.36 6.44
N LYS A 148 -5.12 -11.22 5.41
CA LYS A 148 -6.35 -11.63 4.70
C LYS A 148 -7.42 -12.24 5.62
N ASP A 149 -7.01 -12.94 6.67
CA ASP A 149 -7.93 -13.53 7.64
C ASP A 149 -8.63 -12.45 8.50
N ILE A 150 -7.94 -11.33 8.77
CA ILE A 150 -8.51 -10.20 9.52
C ILE A 150 -9.45 -9.39 8.61
N PHE A 151 -9.02 -9.10 7.37
CA PHE A 151 -9.78 -8.32 6.40
C PHE A 151 -10.45 -9.22 5.36
N ASN A 152 -11.32 -10.11 5.87
CA ASN A 152 -11.99 -11.10 5.05
C ASN A 152 -13.04 -10.46 4.13
N GLN A 153 -12.88 -10.64 2.81
CA GLN A 153 -13.74 -10.04 1.78
C GLN A 153 -15.18 -10.56 1.82
N GLN A 154 -15.41 -11.80 2.23
CA GLN A 154 -16.78 -12.36 2.32
C GLN A 154 -17.54 -11.72 3.48
N ILE A 155 -16.89 -11.53 4.64
CA ILE A 155 -17.48 -10.81 5.78
C ILE A 155 -17.78 -9.37 5.38
N TRP A 156 -16.82 -8.70 4.71
CA TRP A 156 -17.00 -7.35 4.23
C TRP A 156 -18.18 -7.20 3.28
N SER A 157 -18.29 -8.09 2.29
CA SER A 157 -19.36 -8.08 1.31
C SER A 157 -20.74 -8.32 1.95
N SER A 158 -20.81 -9.05 3.06
CA SER A 158 -22.06 -9.31 3.78
C SER A 158 -22.66 -8.07 4.45
N PHE A 159 -21.92 -6.97 4.57
CA PHE A 159 -22.47 -5.69 5.07
C PHE A 159 -23.31 -4.96 4.02
N ASN A 160 -23.08 -5.24 2.73
CA ASN A 160 -23.78 -4.59 1.64
C ASN A 160 -25.25 -5.03 1.52
N PRO A 161 -26.12 -4.25 0.87
CA PRO A 161 -27.47 -4.68 0.51
C PRO A 161 -27.42 -6.01 -0.27
N LYS A 162 -28.42 -6.86 -0.10
CA LYS A 162 -28.48 -8.21 -0.72
C LYS A 162 -28.42 -8.16 -2.26
N GLU A 163 -28.92 -7.09 -2.84
CA GLU A 163 -29.00 -6.86 -4.30
C GLU A 163 -27.68 -6.35 -4.87
N PHE A 164 -26.75 -5.94 -4.02
CA PHE A 164 -25.47 -5.41 -4.46
C PHE A 164 -24.43 -6.52 -4.68
N ASN A 165 -23.78 -6.49 -5.84
CA ASN A 165 -22.67 -7.36 -6.16
C ASN A 165 -21.47 -6.52 -6.65
N TYR A 166 -20.29 -6.84 -6.16
CA TYR A 166 -19.05 -6.30 -6.72
C TYR A 166 -18.79 -6.86 -8.12
N ALA A 167 -17.98 -6.15 -8.91
CA ALA A 167 -17.45 -6.68 -10.15
C ALA A 167 -16.37 -7.76 -9.88
N GLU A 168 -16.04 -8.54 -10.90
CA GLU A 168 -14.99 -9.57 -10.83
C GLU A 168 -13.59 -8.99 -10.64
N CYS A 169 -13.34 -7.79 -11.17
CA CYS A 169 -12.07 -7.08 -11.00
C CYS A 169 -12.28 -5.57 -10.99
N SER A 170 -11.31 -4.81 -10.44
CA SER A 170 -11.37 -3.34 -10.34
C SER A 170 -11.38 -2.65 -11.70
N THR A 171 -10.79 -3.27 -12.71
CA THR A 171 -10.75 -2.76 -14.10
C THR A 171 -11.88 -3.28 -14.98
N CYS A 172 -12.72 -4.20 -14.49
CA CYS A 172 -13.89 -4.76 -15.20
C CYS A 172 -15.15 -3.90 -15.07
N THR A 173 -15.04 -2.70 -14.48
CA THR A 173 -16.19 -1.83 -14.21
C THR A 173 -15.92 -0.41 -14.71
N LYS A 174 -17.00 0.34 -14.97
CA LYS A 174 -16.93 1.78 -15.27
C LYS A 174 -16.99 2.66 -14.01
N LYS A 175 -17.07 2.07 -12.82
CA LYS A 175 -17.14 2.75 -11.53
C LYS A 175 -15.73 3.12 -11.07
N ILE A 176 -15.20 4.24 -11.57
CA ILE A 176 -13.82 4.68 -11.36
C ILE A 176 -13.72 6.05 -10.68
N GLY A 177 -14.85 6.66 -10.30
CA GLY A 177 -14.88 7.98 -9.67
C GLY A 177 -14.29 7.98 -8.27
N LEU A 178 -13.31 8.86 -8.02
CA LEU A 178 -12.59 9.01 -6.75
C LEU A 178 -13.18 10.12 -5.84
N GLU A 179 -14.17 10.85 -6.31
CA GLU A 179 -14.89 11.84 -5.50
C GLU A 179 -15.78 11.17 -4.47
N THR A 180 -16.04 11.88 -3.37
CA THR A 180 -17.01 11.44 -2.37
C THR A 180 -18.37 11.22 -3.02
N TYR A 181 -18.95 10.06 -2.76
CA TYR A 181 -20.16 9.57 -3.43
C TYR A 181 -21.24 9.23 -2.40
N SER A 182 -22.42 9.78 -2.54
CA SER A 182 -23.52 9.59 -1.57
C SER A 182 -24.75 8.89 -2.14
N LYS A 183 -24.68 8.40 -3.39
CA LYS A 183 -25.84 7.83 -4.08
C LYS A 183 -26.16 6.39 -3.69
N THR A 184 -25.19 5.67 -3.11
CA THR A 184 -25.35 4.27 -2.71
C THR A 184 -24.88 4.10 -1.27
N ALA A 185 -25.76 3.66 -0.39
CA ALA A 185 -25.45 3.44 1.02
C ALA A 185 -24.29 2.44 1.19
N GLY A 186 -23.40 2.73 2.12
CA GLY A 186 -22.25 1.90 2.44
C GLY A 186 -20.99 2.16 1.62
N PHE A 187 -21.00 3.12 0.67
CA PHE A 187 -19.87 3.39 -0.22
C PHE A 187 -19.44 4.86 -0.13
N ILE A 188 -18.12 5.10 -0.03
CA ILE A 188 -17.57 6.46 0.08
C ILE A 188 -17.34 7.09 -1.29
N THR A 189 -16.84 6.31 -2.25
CA THR A 189 -16.59 6.74 -3.63
C THR A 189 -17.33 5.85 -4.60
N GLU A 190 -17.43 6.25 -5.86
CA GLU A 190 -17.93 5.36 -6.89
C GLU A 190 -17.00 4.16 -7.08
N TYR A 191 -15.67 4.38 -6.97
CA TYR A 191 -14.65 3.35 -7.08
C TYR A 191 -14.76 2.28 -5.99
N SER A 192 -15.22 2.62 -4.78
CA SER A 192 -15.47 1.64 -3.72
C SER A 192 -16.53 0.60 -4.08
N GLN A 193 -17.32 0.80 -5.14
CA GLN A 193 -18.27 -0.19 -5.63
C GLN A 193 -17.65 -1.21 -6.62
N SER A 194 -16.35 -1.11 -6.92
CA SER A 194 -15.68 -1.99 -7.90
C SER A 194 -15.43 -3.39 -7.36
N THR A 195 -14.66 -3.54 -6.30
CA THR A 195 -14.41 -4.81 -5.61
C THR A 195 -14.41 -4.64 -4.10
N ALA A 196 -14.53 -5.73 -3.34
CA ALA A 196 -14.46 -5.70 -1.88
C ALA A 196 -13.10 -5.19 -1.37
N SER A 197 -12.01 -5.50 -2.07
CA SER A 197 -10.67 -5.01 -1.74
C SER A 197 -10.54 -3.51 -1.90
N GLU A 198 -11.03 -2.97 -3.04
CA GLU A 198 -11.01 -1.54 -3.31
C GLU A 198 -11.91 -0.77 -2.33
N ASP A 199 -13.06 -1.33 -1.98
CA ASP A 199 -13.97 -0.73 -1.01
C ASP A 199 -13.34 -0.64 0.39
N MET A 200 -12.66 -1.69 0.85
CA MET A 200 -11.90 -1.64 2.10
C MET A 200 -10.78 -0.60 2.05
N ALA A 201 -10.05 -0.52 0.94
CA ALA A 201 -8.97 0.44 0.74
C ALA A 201 -9.49 1.89 0.71
N GLU A 202 -10.63 2.14 0.06
CA GLU A 202 -11.30 3.45 0.06
C GLU A 202 -11.74 3.84 1.48
N VAL A 203 -12.42 2.96 2.23
CA VAL A 203 -12.82 3.23 3.61
C VAL A 203 -11.60 3.52 4.49
N PHE A 204 -10.55 2.72 4.38
CA PHE A 204 -9.31 2.94 5.13
C PHE A 204 -8.64 4.27 4.77
N SER A 205 -8.50 4.57 3.48
CA SER A 205 -7.81 5.78 3.03
C SER A 205 -8.52 7.05 3.48
N HIS A 206 -9.84 7.09 3.41
CA HIS A 206 -10.64 8.20 3.91
C HIS A 206 -10.58 8.33 5.44
N LEU A 207 -10.54 7.20 6.17
CA LEU A 207 -10.37 7.18 7.62
C LEU A 207 -9.01 7.78 8.04
N ILE A 208 -7.91 7.36 7.37
CA ILE A 208 -6.56 7.84 7.69
C ILE A 208 -6.35 9.29 7.25
N TYR A 209 -6.84 9.66 6.08
CA TYR A 209 -6.72 11.02 5.55
C TYR A 209 -7.57 12.02 6.34
N GLY A 210 -8.67 11.56 6.96
CA GLY A 210 -9.53 12.37 7.81
C GLY A 210 -10.64 13.10 7.07
N ASN A 211 -11.08 12.58 5.91
CA ASN A 211 -12.16 13.15 5.11
C ASN A 211 -13.33 12.19 4.91
N LEU A 212 -13.72 11.50 5.97
CA LEU A 212 -14.95 10.72 5.97
C LEU A 212 -16.16 11.63 5.67
N PRO A 213 -17.22 11.11 5.01
CA PRO A 213 -18.45 11.87 4.80
C PRO A 213 -19.05 12.37 6.12
N GLU A 214 -19.65 13.55 6.12
CA GLU A 214 -20.36 14.10 7.29
C GLU A 214 -21.52 13.20 7.74
N ASN A 215 -22.27 12.67 6.76
CA ASN A 215 -23.38 11.76 6.98
C ASN A 215 -22.94 10.32 6.71
N ILE A 216 -22.67 9.57 7.78
CA ILE A 216 -22.28 8.17 7.73
C ILE A 216 -23.51 7.30 7.91
N ASP A 217 -23.90 6.57 6.87
CA ASP A 217 -25.00 5.61 6.93
C ASP A 217 -24.67 4.37 7.77
N PRO A 218 -25.67 3.57 8.19
CA PRO A 218 -25.44 2.41 9.05
C PRO A 218 -24.51 1.34 8.45
N ILE A 219 -24.50 1.16 7.13
CA ILE A 219 -23.64 0.18 6.46
C ILE A 219 -22.19 0.67 6.49
N LEU A 220 -21.96 1.91 6.08
CA LEU A 220 -20.64 2.53 6.12
C LEU A 220 -20.07 2.57 7.55
N LYS A 221 -20.92 2.81 8.56
CA LYS A 221 -20.51 2.73 9.97
C LYS A 221 -19.99 1.35 10.34
N LYS A 222 -20.68 0.26 9.94
CA LYS A 222 -20.22 -1.11 10.16
C LYS A 222 -18.86 -1.38 9.48
N LYS A 223 -18.69 -0.90 8.25
CA LYS A 223 -17.44 -1.00 7.47
C LYS A 223 -16.28 -0.29 8.18
N ILE A 224 -16.49 0.94 8.63
CA ILE A 224 -15.48 1.72 9.38
C ILE A 224 -15.09 0.98 10.67
N GLU A 225 -16.06 0.47 11.43
CA GLU A 225 -15.79 -0.27 12.66
C GLU A 225 -15.05 -1.60 12.40
N PHE A 226 -15.34 -2.27 11.27
CA PHE A 226 -14.62 -3.47 10.86
C PHE A 226 -13.14 -3.16 10.58
N ILE A 227 -12.84 -2.09 9.81
CA ILE A 227 -11.48 -1.63 9.55
C ILE A 227 -10.77 -1.30 10.86
N LYS A 228 -11.37 -0.48 11.73
CA LYS A 228 -10.77 -0.09 13.02
C LYS A 228 -10.45 -1.30 13.90
N LYS A 229 -11.38 -2.25 14.03
CA LYS A 229 -11.16 -3.47 14.80
C LYS A 229 -10.04 -4.33 14.21
N GLY A 230 -9.96 -4.44 12.88
CA GLY A 230 -8.88 -5.15 12.18
C GLY A 230 -7.52 -4.52 12.47
N LEU A 231 -7.42 -3.21 12.36
CA LEU A 231 -6.18 -2.47 12.63
C LEU A 231 -5.70 -2.63 14.06
N LEU A 232 -6.63 -2.60 15.05
CA LEU A 232 -6.31 -2.84 16.46
C LEU A 232 -5.79 -4.26 16.74
N LYS A 233 -6.25 -5.27 15.99
CA LYS A 233 -5.70 -6.63 16.08
C LYS A 233 -4.26 -6.72 15.59
N ILE A 234 -3.88 -5.90 14.61
CA ILE A 234 -2.50 -5.82 14.09
C ILE A 234 -1.61 -5.04 15.05
N ASP A 235 -2.10 -3.88 15.51
CA ASP A 235 -1.37 -3.00 16.43
C ASP A 235 -2.37 -2.31 17.37
N GLU A 236 -2.34 -2.67 18.66
CA GLU A 236 -3.22 -2.12 19.69
C GLU A 236 -3.09 -0.60 19.84
N ASN A 237 -1.94 -0.03 19.46
CA ASN A 237 -1.68 1.40 19.50
C ASN A 237 -2.08 2.14 18.22
N PHE A 238 -2.59 1.44 17.19
CA PHE A 238 -2.86 2.06 15.88
C PHE A 238 -3.77 3.28 15.97
N ILE A 239 -4.83 3.23 16.77
CA ILE A 239 -5.81 4.33 16.90
C ILE A 239 -5.23 5.56 17.60
N LEU A 240 -4.22 5.41 18.45
CA LEU A 240 -3.63 6.54 19.17
C LEU A 240 -2.95 7.54 18.23
N TRP A 241 -2.50 7.11 17.06
CA TRP A 241 -1.90 8.06 16.11
C TRP A 241 -2.92 8.69 15.16
N LEU A 242 -4.10 8.13 14.96
CA LEU A 242 -5.18 8.79 14.21
C LEU A 242 -5.68 10.07 14.91
N LYS A 243 -5.36 10.23 16.20
CA LYS A 243 -5.75 11.40 17.02
C LYS A 243 -4.67 12.48 17.07
N ARG A 244 -3.50 12.24 16.49
CA ARG A 244 -2.40 13.20 16.36
C ARG A 244 -2.36 13.83 14.99
#